data_51b41d8a4b8404bbf4814855e3731678
#
_entry.id   51b41d8a4b8404bbf4814855e3731678
#
_cell.length_a   1.000
_cell.length_b   1.000
_cell.length_c   1.000
_cell.angle_alpha   90.00
_cell.angle_beta   90.00
_cell.angle_gamma   90.00
#
_symmetry.space_group_name_H-M   'P 1'
#
loop_
_entity.id
_entity.type
_entity.pdbx_description
1 polymer ?
#
loop_
_entity_poly.entity_id
_entity_poly.type
_entity_poly.pdbx_seq_one_letter_code
_entity_poly.pdbx_strand_id
1 'polypeptide(L)'
;MALTTLADLKTYLGITDTSEDSLLNLLIADADAAILGYLDREIEQATLTEYYSGDGTTNLLLQQRPVTTITSVHVDAAAYAGQASGAFDSTTEWTGGTDFYAQSVVENESNPGNIIAIKGPGTFTGDGDRQTWGEWPRGTGNIKVIYTAGYSTVPGDLAAACRILVAWMRSSRENGMPVKSEKLGSYSYTLLEDTGIPELSTIRGLCNRYRNMVLI
;
A
#
# COMPACT_ATOMS: atom_id res chain seq x y z
N MET A 1 -11.64 -3.63 -2.23
CA MET A 1 -11.77 -4.99 -1.61
C MET A 1 -12.05 -4.84 -0.12
N ALA A 2 -13.00 -5.61 0.45
CA ALA A 2 -13.24 -5.62 1.89
C ALA A 2 -12.07 -6.32 2.61
N LEU A 3 -11.58 -5.76 3.72
CA LEU A 3 -10.45 -6.33 4.48
C LEU A 3 -10.86 -7.57 5.28
N THR A 4 -12.14 -7.70 5.63
CA THR A 4 -12.68 -8.92 6.26
C THR A 4 -14.07 -9.22 5.74
N THR A 5 -14.49 -10.49 5.87
CA THR A 5 -15.86 -10.87 5.52
C THR A 5 -16.78 -10.84 6.75
N LEU A 6 -18.09 -10.70 6.51
CA LEU A 6 -19.09 -10.83 7.60
C LEU A 6 -19.00 -12.17 8.31
N ALA A 7 -18.76 -13.26 7.57
CA ALA A 7 -18.65 -14.61 8.13
C ALA A 7 -17.45 -14.75 9.06
N ASP A 8 -16.29 -14.25 8.64
CA ASP A 8 -15.06 -14.26 9.48
C ASP A 8 -15.22 -13.39 10.72
N LEU A 9 -15.85 -12.22 10.56
CA LEU A 9 -16.12 -11.33 11.68
C LEU A 9 -17.08 -11.96 12.69
N LYS A 10 -18.18 -12.57 12.23
CA LYS A 10 -19.12 -13.29 13.10
C LYS A 10 -18.45 -14.45 13.83
N THR A 11 -17.60 -15.20 13.14
CA THR A 11 -16.78 -16.25 13.76
C THR A 11 -15.88 -15.68 14.85
N TYR A 12 -15.21 -14.55 14.57
CA TYR A 12 -14.35 -13.87 15.54
C TYR A 12 -15.11 -13.35 16.77
N LEU A 13 -16.33 -12.84 16.57
CA LEU A 13 -17.19 -12.33 17.66
C LEU A 13 -18.00 -13.38 18.37
N GLY A 14 -18.05 -14.64 17.87
CA GLY A 14 -18.88 -15.70 18.40
C GLY A 14 -20.39 -15.52 18.13
N ILE A 15 -20.75 -14.79 17.08
CA ILE A 15 -22.14 -14.49 16.68
C ILE A 15 -22.61 -15.51 15.68
N THR A 16 -23.75 -16.14 15.95
CA THR A 16 -24.33 -17.17 15.06
C THR A 16 -25.65 -16.75 14.41
N ASP A 17 -26.36 -15.81 14.98
CA ASP A 17 -27.61 -15.28 14.43
C ASP A 17 -27.38 -14.16 13.40
N THR A 18 -28.46 -13.69 12.78
CA THR A 18 -28.42 -12.69 11.71
C THR A 18 -28.98 -11.32 12.12
N SER A 19 -29.30 -11.15 13.40
CA SER A 19 -29.97 -9.94 13.91
C SER A 19 -29.13 -8.68 13.73
N GLU A 20 -27.81 -8.80 13.79
CA GLU A 20 -26.86 -7.69 13.70
C GLU A 20 -26.15 -7.60 12.33
N ASP A 21 -26.48 -8.43 11.36
CA ASP A 21 -25.75 -8.50 10.09
C ASP A 21 -25.66 -7.14 9.37
N SER A 22 -26.74 -6.35 9.39
CA SER A 22 -26.75 -5.02 8.78
C SER A 22 -25.82 -4.04 9.50
N LEU A 23 -25.78 -4.10 10.83
CA LEU A 23 -24.88 -3.29 11.64
C LEU A 23 -23.42 -3.71 11.42
N LEU A 24 -23.13 -5.01 11.44
CA LEU A 24 -21.79 -5.52 11.26
C LEU A 24 -21.23 -5.17 9.87
N ASN A 25 -22.06 -5.24 8.83
CA ASN A 25 -21.63 -4.81 7.48
C ASN A 25 -21.31 -3.31 7.43
N LEU A 26 -22.08 -2.46 8.11
CA LEU A 26 -21.77 -1.04 8.21
C LEU A 26 -20.42 -0.81 8.94
N LEU A 27 -20.23 -1.47 10.08
CA LEU A 27 -18.99 -1.35 10.85
C LEU A 27 -17.77 -1.88 10.09
N ILE A 28 -17.94 -2.94 9.27
CA ILE A 28 -16.86 -3.41 8.38
C ILE A 28 -16.49 -2.31 7.38
N ALA A 29 -17.47 -1.70 6.73
CA ALA A 29 -17.22 -0.63 5.77
C ALA A 29 -16.52 0.59 6.40
N ASP A 30 -16.93 0.98 7.61
CA ASP A 30 -16.31 2.08 8.35
C ASP A 30 -14.87 1.73 8.77
N ALA A 31 -14.64 0.50 9.23
CA ALA A 31 -13.31 0.03 9.61
C ALA A 31 -12.36 -0.07 8.39
N ASP A 32 -12.86 -0.58 7.26
CA ASP A 32 -12.12 -0.63 6.01
C ASP A 32 -11.69 0.77 5.57
N ALA A 33 -12.61 1.72 5.56
CA ALA A 33 -12.33 3.10 5.19
C ALA A 33 -11.28 3.74 6.12
N ALA A 34 -11.39 3.50 7.44
CA ALA A 34 -10.44 4.01 8.42
C ALA A 34 -9.03 3.42 8.23
N ILE A 35 -8.94 2.11 8.01
CA ILE A 35 -7.65 1.43 7.80
C ILE A 35 -7.02 1.87 6.48
N LEU A 36 -7.77 1.87 5.37
CA LEU A 36 -7.26 2.29 4.06
C LEU A 36 -6.83 3.76 4.08
N GLY A 37 -7.59 4.63 4.75
CA GLY A 37 -7.21 6.02 4.98
C GLY A 37 -5.91 6.17 5.79
N TYR A 38 -5.70 5.32 6.79
CA TYR A 38 -4.45 5.30 7.57
C TYR A 38 -3.25 4.81 6.76
N LEU A 39 -3.46 3.85 5.86
CA LEU A 39 -2.41 3.28 5.00
C LEU A 39 -1.97 4.26 3.91
N ASP A 40 -2.84 5.20 3.52
CA ASP A 40 -2.63 6.17 2.44
C ASP A 40 -2.20 5.49 1.13
N ARG A 41 -2.86 4.36 0.79
CA ARG A 41 -2.58 3.61 -0.45
C ARG A 41 -3.66 2.58 -0.75
N GLU A 42 -3.73 2.18 -2.02
CA GLU A 42 -4.52 1.04 -2.46
C GLU A 42 -3.84 -0.27 -2.06
N ILE A 43 -4.62 -1.21 -1.53
CA ILE A 43 -4.12 -2.55 -1.13
C ILE A 43 -4.47 -3.59 -2.18
N GLU A 44 -5.64 -3.46 -2.81
CA GLU A 44 -6.10 -4.40 -3.83
C GLU A 44 -5.19 -4.39 -5.06
N GLN A 45 -4.93 -5.57 -5.60
CA GLN A 45 -4.14 -5.71 -6.81
C GLN A 45 -4.85 -5.06 -8.00
N ALA A 46 -4.14 -4.14 -8.65
CA ALA A 46 -4.62 -3.43 -9.83
C ALA A 46 -3.49 -3.22 -10.84
N THR A 47 -3.87 -3.09 -12.11
CA THR A 47 -2.96 -2.62 -13.15
C THR A 47 -2.99 -1.10 -13.18
N LEU A 48 -1.82 -0.51 -13.01
CA LEU A 48 -1.61 0.92 -12.87
C LEU A 48 -0.84 1.45 -14.07
N THR A 49 -1.14 2.68 -14.44
CA THR A 49 -0.35 3.45 -15.40
C THR A 49 0.14 4.70 -14.69
N GLU A 50 1.44 4.80 -14.49
CA GLU A 50 2.05 5.92 -13.81
C GLU A 50 3.08 6.62 -14.69
N TYR A 51 3.25 7.92 -14.44
CA TYR A 51 4.18 8.77 -15.16
C TYR A 51 5.20 9.32 -14.20
N TYR A 52 6.46 9.19 -14.59
CA TYR A 52 7.60 9.59 -13.79
C TYR A 52 8.46 10.60 -14.54
N SER A 53 9.15 11.41 -13.77
CA SER A 53 10.18 12.31 -14.29
C SER A 53 11.53 11.67 -14.07
N GLY A 54 12.28 11.48 -15.15
CA GLY A 54 13.66 11.01 -15.05
C GLY A 54 14.55 12.08 -14.47
N ASP A 55 15.40 11.72 -13.52
CA ASP A 55 16.29 12.63 -12.77
C ASP A 55 17.78 12.37 -13.06
N GLY A 56 18.11 11.43 -13.92
CA GLY A 56 19.47 11.02 -14.22
C GLY A 56 20.02 10.01 -13.19
N THR A 57 19.18 9.44 -12.35
CA THR A 57 19.59 8.32 -11.50
C THR A 57 19.48 6.98 -12.20
N THR A 58 20.12 5.96 -11.65
CA THR A 58 20.04 4.59 -12.17
C THR A 58 18.79 3.85 -11.78
N ASN A 59 18.09 4.31 -10.73
CA ASN A 59 16.94 3.61 -10.18
C ASN A 59 15.68 4.47 -10.28
N LEU A 60 14.60 3.89 -10.78
CA LEU A 60 13.26 4.44 -10.75
C LEU A 60 12.44 3.67 -9.71
N LEU A 61 11.91 4.39 -8.72
CA LEU A 61 11.08 3.80 -7.65
C LEU A 61 9.61 3.89 -8.02
N LEU A 62 8.92 2.75 -8.05
CA LEU A 62 7.48 2.70 -8.29
C LEU A 62 6.71 3.03 -7.00
N GLN A 63 5.58 3.73 -7.14
CA GLN A 63 4.81 4.23 -5.99
C GLN A 63 4.03 3.12 -5.30
N GLN A 64 3.45 2.19 -6.07
CA GLN A 64 2.64 1.12 -5.52
C GLN A 64 3.42 -0.19 -5.36
N ARG A 65 3.08 -0.96 -4.32
CA ARG A 65 3.77 -2.19 -3.92
C ARG A 65 2.82 -3.19 -3.24
N PRO A 66 3.13 -4.50 -3.20
CA PRO A 66 4.19 -5.15 -3.95
C PRO A 66 3.91 -5.11 -5.45
N VAL A 67 4.93 -4.95 -6.27
CA VAL A 67 4.80 -5.07 -7.72
C VAL A 67 4.88 -6.54 -8.09
N THR A 68 3.90 -7.03 -8.84
CA THR A 68 3.85 -8.42 -9.30
C THR A 68 4.32 -8.57 -10.72
N THR A 69 4.02 -7.59 -11.59
CA THR A 69 4.40 -7.66 -13.01
C THR A 69 4.60 -6.26 -13.56
N ILE A 70 5.65 -6.05 -14.34
CA ILE A 70 5.82 -4.86 -15.17
C ILE A 70 5.36 -5.25 -16.60
N THR A 71 4.33 -4.57 -17.08
CA THR A 71 3.74 -4.84 -18.38
C THR A 71 4.52 -4.13 -19.48
N SER A 72 4.77 -2.83 -19.34
CA SER A 72 5.57 -2.04 -20.26
C SER A 72 6.20 -0.83 -19.61
N VAL A 73 7.33 -0.42 -20.15
CA VAL A 73 8.05 0.80 -19.80
C VAL A 73 8.28 1.58 -21.07
N HIS A 74 7.83 2.82 -21.12
CA HIS A 74 8.06 3.71 -22.25
C HIS A 74 8.88 4.91 -21.79
N VAL A 75 9.85 5.30 -22.59
CA VAL A 75 10.74 6.43 -22.29
C VAL A 75 10.77 7.39 -23.46
N ASP A 76 10.35 8.62 -23.24
CA ASP A 76 10.55 9.72 -24.18
C ASP A 76 11.95 10.30 -24.00
N ALA A 77 12.90 9.82 -24.79
CA ALA A 77 14.28 10.25 -24.74
C ALA A 77 14.48 11.73 -25.16
N ALA A 78 13.51 12.31 -25.86
CA ALA A 78 13.53 13.76 -26.19
C ALA A 78 13.25 14.64 -24.95
N ALA A 79 12.91 14.02 -23.82
CA ALA A 79 12.86 14.58 -22.48
C ALA A 79 11.78 15.65 -22.22
N TYR A 80 10.82 15.83 -23.11
CA TYR A 80 9.80 16.87 -22.98
C TYR A 80 8.40 16.29 -22.89
N ALA A 81 8.03 15.86 -21.68
CA ALA A 81 6.63 15.61 -21.33
C ALA A 81 5.88 14.70 -22.31
N GLY A 82 6.41 13.49 -22.54
CA GLY A 82 5.75 12.47 -23.37
C GLY A 82 4.30 12.23 -22.98
N GLN A 83 3.95 12.42 -21.70
CA GLN A 83 2.58 12.43 -21.22
C GLN A 83 1.71 13.53 -21.87
N ALA A 84 2.24 14.73 -22.02
CA ALA A 84 1.52 15.87 -22.62
C ALA A 84 1.53 15.83 -24.16
N SER A 85 2.60 15.30 -24.76
CA SER A 85 2.77 15.22 -26.22
C SER A 85 2.12 13.98 -26.85
N GLY A 86 1.73 12.98 -26.03
CA GLY A 86 1.27 11.68 -26.52
C GLY A 86 2.38 10.82 -27.15
N ALA A 87 3.64 11.13 -26.86
CA ALA A 87 4.82 10.50 -27.48
C ALA A 87 5.14 9.09 -26.97
N PHE A 88 4.26 8.48 -26.20
CA PHE A 88 4.43 7.10 -25.72
C PHE A 88 3.79 6.10 -26.69
N ASP A 89 4.42 5.92 -27.82
CA ASP A 89 4.07 4.89 -28.82
C ASP A 89 4.97 3.64 -28.70
N SER A 90 4.83 2.71 -29.62
CA SER A 90 5.62 1.48 -29.63
C SER A 90 7.11 1.70 -29.86
N THR A 91 7.53 2.86 -30.38
CA THR A 91 8.95 3.17 -30.62
C THR A 91 9.67 3.64 -29.37
N THR A 92 8.91 4.07 -28.36
CA THR A 92 9.42 4.51 -27.07
C THR A 92 9.44 3.39 -26.02
N GLU A 93 8.93 2.21 -26.36
CA GLU A 93 8.87 1.07 -25.45
C GLU A 93 10.25 0.44 -25.25
N TRP A 94 10.64 0.32 -23.99
CA TRP A 94 11.88 -0.32 -23.57
C TRP A 94 11.66 -1.79 -23.25
N THR A 95 12.61 -2.62 -23.69
CA THR A 95 12.56 -4.07 -23.51
C THR A 95 13.19 -4.48 -22.17
N GLY A 96 12.43 -5.18 -21.36
CA GLY A 96 12.94 -5.76 -20.10
C GLY A 96 14.09 -6.75 -20.36
N GLY A 97 15.10 -6.71 -19.50
CA GLY A 97 16.30 -7.52 -19.64
C GLY A 97 17.35 -6.95 -20.61
N THR A 98 17.01 -5.93 -21.41
CA THR A 98 17.93 -5.24 -22.32
C THR A 98 18.05 -3.76 -21.95
N ASP A 99 16.93 -3.05 -21.92
CA ASP A 99 16.92 -1.61 -21.70
C ASP A 99 16.70 -1.27 -20.22
N PHE A 100 16.04 -2.14 -19.48
CA PHE A 100 15.86 -2.01 -18.04
C PHE A 100 15.81 -3.36 -17.33
N TYR A 101 16.04 -3.34 -16.03
CA TYR A 101 15.92 -4.52 -15.20
C TYR A 101 15.05 -4.19 -13.98
N ALA A 102 14.04 -5.01 -13.74
CA ALA A 102 13.26 -4.95 -12.51
C ALA A 102 14.06 -5.60 -11.37
N GLN A 103 14.30 -4.84 -10.31
CA GLN A 103 14.92 -5.36 -9.10
C GLN A 103 13.92 -5.38 -7.96
N SER A 104 13.52 -6.57 -7.52
CA SER A 104 12.81 -6.72 -6.26
C SER A 104 13.80 -6.53 -5.11
N VAL A 105 13.54 -5.58 -4.23
CA VAL A 105 14.44 -5.27 -3.12
C VAL A 105 14.26 -6.25 -1.96
N VAL A 106 13.17 -7.01 -1.92
CA VAL A 106 12.97 -8.06 -0.90
C VAL A 106 12.08 -9.20 -1.41
N GLU A 107 12.49 -10.40 -1.17
CA GLU A 107 11.88 -11.62 -1.69
C GLU A 107 11.00 -12.37 -0.70
N ASN A 108 10.60 -11.82 0.44
CA ASN A 108 9.79 -12.58 1.36
C ASN A 108 8.45 -11.88 1.72
N GLU A 109 7.41 -12.69 1.86
CA GLU A 109 6.06 -12.26 2.21
C GLU A 109 5.99 -11.53 3.57
N SER A 110 7.02 -11.67 4.41
CA SER A 110 7.07 -11.08 5.74
C SER A 110 7.44 -9.59 5.73
N ASN A 111 7.87 -9.05 4.60
CA ASN A 111 8.20 -7.63 4.46
C ASN A 111 7.57 -7.04 3.19
N PRO A 112 6.30 -6.62 3.25
CA PRO A 112 5.59 -6.03 2.12
C PRO A 112 6.08 -4.62 1.75
N GLY A 113 7.14 -4.15 2.39
CA GLY A 113 7.75 -2.85 2.14
C GLY A 113 8.62 -2.76 0.88
N ASN A 114 8.51 -3.72 -0.02
CA ASN A 114 9.41 -3.82 -1.16
C ASN A 114 9.15 -2.76 -2.20
N ILE A 115 10.15 -1.92 -2.38
CA ILE A 115 10.23 -0.97 -3.48
C ILE A 115 10.92 -1.70 -4.61
N ILE A 116 10.22 -1.93 -5.73
CA ILE A 116 10.88 -2.41 -6.93
C ILE A 116 11.54 -1.20 -7.59
N ALA A 117 12.85 -1.24 -7.65
CA ALA A 117 13.62 -0.31 -8.44
C ALA A 117 13.75 -0.87 -9.87
N ILE A 118 13.37 -0.08 -10.86
CA ILE A 118 13.71 -0.36 -12.24
C ILE A 118 15.06 0.29 -12.50
N LYS A 119 16.04 -0.52 -12.89
CA LYS A 119 17.36 0.00 -13.29
C LYS A 119 17.32 0.37 -14.75
N GLY A 120 17.84 1.55 -15.06
CA GLY A 120 18.03 2.01 -16.43
C GLY A 120 19.01 1.11 -17.23
N PRO A 121 19.21 1.42 -18.51
CA PRO A 121 19.99 0.57 -19.41
C PRO A 121 21.41 0.32 -18.89
N GLY A 122 21.78 -0.93 -18.85
CA GLY A 122 23.13 -1.35 -18.47
C GLY A 122 24.07 -1.39 -19.68
N THR A 123 25.22 -0.77 -19.57
CA THR A 123 26.30 -0.99 -20.54
C THR A 123 27.26 -2.05 -20.02
N PHE A 124 27.42 -3.12 -20.81
CA PHE A 124 28.52 -4.06 -20.60
C PHE A 124 29.81 -3.38 -21.06
N THR A 125 30.62 -2.91 -20.15
CA THR A 125 32.02 -2.60 -20.48
C THR A 125 32.80 -3.90 -20.43
N GLY A 126 33.46 -4.27 -21.52
CA GLY A 126 34.09 -5.58 -21.76
C GLY A 126 35.24 -5.98 -20.85
N ASP A 127 35.29 -5.54 -19.62
CA ASP A 127 36.30 -5.79 -18.61
C ASP A 127 35.81 -6.80 -17.53
N GLY A 128 34.95 -7.69 -17.94
CA GLY A 128 34.64 -8.97 -17.28
C GLY A 128 33.78 -8.92 -16.03
N ASP A 129 33.72 -7.87 -15.23
CA ASP A 129 33.13 -7.91 -13.90
C ASP A 129 32.29 -6.71 -13.44
N ARG A 130 32.10 -5.67 -14.24
CA ARG A 130 31.30 -4.51 -13.84
C ARG A 130 30.24 -4.16 -14.86
N GLN A 131 29.01 -4.53 -14.55
CA GLN A 131 27.83 -3.99 -15.23
C GLN A 131 27.60 -2.57 -14.70
N THR A 132 27.90 -1.56 -15.53
CA THR A 132 27.50 -0.18 -15.22
C THR A 132 26.08 0.02 -15.71
N TRP A 133 25.19 0.35 -14.80
CA TRP A 133 23.79 0.67 -15.12
C TRP A 133 23.74 2.08 -15.70
N GLY A 134 22.95 2.26 -16.74
CA GLY A 134 22.67 3.56 -17.31
C GLY A 134 21.77 4.39 -16.41
N GLU A 135 21.66 5.66 -16.75
CA GLU A 135 20.81 6.61 -16.06
C GLU A 135 19.46 6.74 -16.79
N TRP A 136 18.40 6.96 -16.04
CA TRP A 136 17.11 7.34 -16.60
C TRP A 136 17.23 8.72 -17.24
N PRO A 137 16.78 8.91 -18.50
CA PRO A 137 16.87 10.21 -19.16
C PRO A 137 16.18 11.31 -18.36
N ARG A 138 16.87 12.43 -18.13
CA ARG A 138 16.30 13.57 -17.45
C ARG A 138 15.12 14.14 -18.21
N GLY A 139 14.03 14.47 -17.54
CA GLY A 139 12.85 15.06 -18.15
C GLY A 139 11.67 15.10 -17.21
N THR A 140 10.59 15.75 -17.61
CA THR A 140 9.37 15.87 -16.83
C THR A 140 8.27 14.99 -17.44
N GLY A 141 7.77 14.01 -16.67
CA GLY A 141 6.74 13.08 -17.14
C GLY A 141 7.17 12.27 -18.37
N ASN A 142 8.46 12.07 -18.56
CA ASN A 142 9.05 11.45 -19.74
C ASN A 142 9.18 9.92 -19.64
N ILE A 143 8.75 9.33 -18.55
CA ILE A 143 8.75 7.89 -18.33
C ILE A 143 7.33 7.45 -17.99
N LYS A 144 6.78 6.50 -18.75
CA LYS A 144 5.48 5.87 -18.49
C LYS A 144 5.71 4.42 -18.14
N VAL A 145 5.18 3.98 -17.01
CA VAL A 145 5.25 2.59 -16.57
C VAL A 145 3.85 2.03 -16.41
N ILE A 146 3.60 0.89 -17.05
CA ILE A 146 2.37 0.11 -16.86
C ILE A 146 2.77 -1.15 -16.09
N TYR A 147 2.18 -1.33 -14.92
CA TYR A 147 2.53 -2.44 -14.06
C TYR A 147 1.35 -2.87 -13.19
N THR A 148 1.42 -4.09 -12.67
CA THR A 148 0.44 -4.62 -11.72
C THR A 148 1.05 -4.63 -10.33
N ALA A 149 0.37 -4.00 -9.37
CA ALA A 149 0.79 -3.96 -7.98
C ALA A 149 -0.38 -4.14 -7.02
N GLY A 150 -0.07 -4.47 -5.77
CA GLY A 150 -1.03 -4.76 -4.72
C GLY A 150 -1.13 -6.24 -4.41
N TYR A 151 -2.05 -6.57 -3.53
CA TYR A 151 -2.26 -7.94 -3.03
C TYR A 151 -3.47 -8.57 -3.72
N SER A 152 -3.30 -9.80 -4.23
CA SER A 152 -4.41 -10.58 -4.80
C SER A 152 -5.36 -11.11 -3.72
N THR A 153 -4.85 -11.25 -2.50
CA THR A 153 -5.63 -11.61 -1.30
C THR A 153 -5.27 -10.66 -0.17
N VAL A 154 -6.25 -10.32 0.66
CA VAL A 154 -6.02 -9.44 1.82
C VAL A 154 -4.98 -10.07 2.74
N PRO A 155 -3.90 -9.35 3.10
CA PRO A 155 -2.96 -9.81 4.10
C PRO A 155 -3.64 -10.10 5.43
N GLY A 156 -3.30 -11.24 6.06
CA GLY A 156 -3.93 -11.68 7.30
C GLY A 156 -3.86 -10.66 8.44
N ASP A 157 -2.77 -9.87 8.48
CA ASP A 157 -2.60 -8.80 9.46
C ASP A 157 -3.64 -7.68 9.29
N LEU A 158 -3.94 -7.27 8.06
CA LEU A 158 -4.95 -6.26 7.78
C LEU A 158 -6.36 -6.77 8.06
N ALA A 159 -6.62 -8.04 7.73
CA ALA A 159 -7.88 -8.70 8.08
C ALA A 159 -8.06 -8.77 9.61
N ALA A 160 -6.99 -9.08 10.35
CA ALA A 160 -7.02 -9.09 11.82
C ALA A 160 -7.24 -7.68 12.38
N ALA A 161 -6.53 -6.67 11.85
CA ALA A 161 -6.71 -5.27 12.26
C ALA A 161 -8.15 -4.80 12.07
N CYS A 162 -8.78 -5.14 10.94
CA CYS A 162 -10.17 -4.81 10.66
C CYS A 162 -11.12 -5.48 11.67
N ARG A 163 -10.96 -6.78 11.96
CA ARG A 163 -11.80 -7.49 12.94
C ARG A 163 -11.66 -6.90 14.35
N ILE A 164 -10.45 -6.55 14.78
CA ILE A 164 -10.20 -5.92 16.08
C ILE A 164 -10.87 -4.54 16.12
N LEU A 165 -10.76 -3.73 15.06
CA LEU A 165 -11.36 -2.41 14.98
C LEU A 165 -12.89 -2.47 15.04
N VAL A 166 -13.51 -3.39 14.30
CA VAL A 166 -14.96 -3.59 14.33
C VAL A 166 -15.43 -4.04 15.71
N ALA A 167 -14.71 -4.99 16.33
CA ALA A 167 -15.03 -5.44 17.70
C ALA A 167 -14.99 -4.28 18.70
N TRP A 168 -13.97 -3.42 18.59
CA TRP A 168 -13.86 -2.23 19.41
C TRP A 168 -14.97 -1.21 19.14
N MET A 169 -15.29 -0.93 17.87
CA MET A 169 -16.39 -0.01 17.50
C MET A 169 -17.74 -0.50 18.03
N ARG A 170 -18.01 -1.82 17.91
CA ARG A 170 -19.23 -2.43 18.45
C ARG A 170 -19.30 -2.29 19.97
N SER A 171 -18.24 -2.67 20.68
CA SER A 171 -18.16 -2.58 22.14
C SER A 171 -18.30 -1.14 22.63
N SER A 172 -17.67 -0.19 21.98
CA SER A 172 -17.76 1.24 22.33
C SER A 172 -19.16 1.80 22.15
N ARG A 173 -19.90 1.30 21.17
CA ARG A 173 -21.30 1.66 20.97
C ARG A 173 -22.23 1.10 22.08
N GLU A 174 -21.99 -0.13 22.50
CA GLU A 174 -22.82 -0.80 23.52
C GLU A 174 -22.51 -0.30 24.94
N ASN A 175 -21.26 -0.09 25.27
CA ASN A 175 -20.78 0.20 26.62
C ASN A 175 -20.37 1.67 26.83
N GLY A 176 -20.47 2.50 25.79
CA GLY A 176 -19.89 3.85 25.80
C GLY A 176 -18.36 3.83 25.57
N MET A 177 -17.79 5.04 25.46
CA MET A 177 -16.33 5.14 25.31
C MET A 177 -15.63 4.67 26.61
N PRO A 178 -14.51 3.91 26.49
CA PRO A 178 -13.76 3.49 27.64
C PRO A 178 -13.25 4.70 28.43
N VAL A 179 -13.53 4.74 29.72
CA VAL A 179 -13.09 5.78 30.65
C VAL A 179 -11.90 5.29 31.46
N LYS A 180 -10.89 6.12 31.59
CA LYS A 180 -9.69 5.81 32.38
C LYS A 180 -9.96 5.79 33.87
N SER A 181 -10.91 6.58 34.33
CA SER A 181 -11.27 6.71 35.74
C SER A 181 -12.68 7.26 35.90
N GLU A 182 -13.48 6.63 36.73
CA GLU A 182 -14.78 7.10 37.14
C GLU A 182 -14.79 7.28 38.68
N LYS A 183 -15.25 8.43 39.17
CA LYS A 183 -15.33 8.71 40.63
C LYS A 183 -16.74 9.09 40.97
N LEU A 184 -17.43 8.22 41.70
CA LEU A 184 -18.75 8.49 42.25
C LEU A 184 -18.59 9.33 43.54
N GLY A 185 -18.98 10.58 43.47
CA GLY A 185 -18.83 11.52 44.60
C GLY A 185 -17.96 12.71 44.18
N SER A 186 -18.59 13.80 43.74
CA SER A 186 -18.01 14.85 42.90
C SER A 186 -17.59 14.27 41.57
N TYR A 187 -18.56 14.03 40.72
CA TYR A 187 -18.43 13.37 39.40
C TYR A 187 -17.22 13.88 38.63
N SER A 188 -16.26 13.01 38.37
CA SER A 188 -15.11 13.27 37.51
C SER A 188 -14.82 12.03 36.69
N TYR A 189 -14.82 12.15 35.38
CA TYR A 189 -14.35 11.11 34.47
C TYR A 189 -13.22 11.63 33.60
N THR A 190 -12.29 10.78 33.27
CA THR A 190 -11.22 11.09 32.31
C THR A 190 -11.32 10.12 31.15
N LEU A 191 -11.51 10.63 29.95
CA LEU A 191 -11.47 9.81 28.73
C LEU A 191 -10.06 9.27 28.53
N LEU A 192 -9.95 8.03 28.05
CA LEU A 192 -8.68 7.50 27.58
C LEU A 192 -8.23 8.31 26.36
N GLU A 193 -7.04 8.86 26.43
CA GLU A 193 -6.38 9.41 25.25
C GLU A 193 -6.07 8.27 24.26
N ASP A 194 -5.99 8.60 22.97
CA ASP A 194 -5.75 7.66 21.84
C ASP A 194 -4.55 6.73 22.07
N THR A 195 -3.52 7.21 22.81
CA THR A 195 -2.34 6.43 23.18
C THR A 195 -2.59 5.40 24.29
N GLY A 196 -3.75 5.45 24.96
CA GLY A 196 -4.10 4.58 26.09
C GLY A 196 -5.02 3.42 25.75
N ILE A 197 -5.43 3.25 24.48
CA ILE A 197 -6.30 2.17 24.01
C ILE A 197 -5.43 1.06 23.40
N PRO A 198 -5.26 -0.09 24.08
CA PRO A 198 -4.38 -1.17 23.61
C PRO A 198 -4.75 -1.70 22.22
N GLU A 199 -6.05 -1.74 21.93
CA GLU A 199 -6.57 -2.20 20.64
C GLU A 199 -6.09 -1.30 19.49
N LEU A 200 -6.12 0.02 19.65
CA LEU A 200 -5.66 0.96 18.63
C LEU A 200 -4.14 0.87 18.41
N SER A 201 -3.37 0.66 19.48
CA SER A 201 -1.92 0.45 19.37
C SER A 201 -1.59 -0.84 18.63
N THR A 202 -2.35 -1.90 18.85
CA THR A 202 -2.23 -3.18 18.14
C THR A 202 -2.59 -3.03 16.67
N ILE A 203 -3.71 -2.36 16.36
CA ILE A 203 -4.14 -2.10 14.98
C ILE A 203 -3.07 -1.31 14.23
N ARG A 204 -2.53 -0.23 14.83
CA ARG A 204 -1.43 0.54 14.23
C ARG A 204 -0.19 -0.31 13.99
N GLY A 205 0.17 -1.18 14.94
CA GLY A 205 1.29 -2.10 14.78
C GLY A 205 1.13 -3.04 13.59
N LEU A 206 -0.06 -3.60 13.38
CA LEU A 206 -0.39 -4.46 12.23
C LEU A 206 -0.40 -3.68 10.91
N CYS A 207 -0.87 -2.44 10.92
CA CYS A 207 -1.01 -1.61 9.71
C CYS A 207 0.31 -0.94 9.28
N ASN A 208 1.21 -0.61 10.19
CA ASN A 208 2.40 0.22 9.91
C ASN A 208 3.29 -0.32 8.78
N ARG A 209 3.42 -1.65 8.67
CA ARG A 209 4.23 -2.28 7.61
C ARG A 209 3.65 -2.07 6.20
N TYR A 210 2.36 -1.78 6.12
CA TYR A 210 1.64 -1.59 4.85
C TYR A 210 1.48 -0.12 4.49
N ARG A 211 1.78 0.79 5.41
CA ARG A 211 1.63 2.23 5.21
C ARG A 211 2.53 2.74 4.09
N ASN A 212 2.01 3.68 3.32
CA ASN A 212 2.84 4.37 2.33
C ASN A 212 3.92 5.18 3.05
N MET A 213 5.19 4.89 2.75
CA MET A 213 6.30 5.72 3.21
C MET A 213 6.56 6.75 2.13
N VAL A 214 6.14 7.98 2.37
CA VAL A 214 6.56 9.12 1.55
C VAL A 214 8.06 9.28 1.80
N LEU A 215 8.87 8.90 0.82
CA LEU A 215 10.28 9.25 0.80
C LEU A 215 10.34 10.75 0.47
N ILE A 216 10.60 11.56 1.50
CA ILE A 216 10.86 13.00 1.35
C ILE A 216 12.30 13.19 0.88
#